data_c355d9c17735bcfd9e584fb1546e48b0
#
_entry.id   c355d9c17735bcfd9e584fb1546e48b0
#
_cell.length_a   1.000
_cell.length_b   1.000
_cell.length_c   1.000
_cell.angle_alpha   90.00
_cell.angle_beta   90.00
_cell.angle_gamma   90.00
#
_symmetry.space_group_name_H-M   'P 1'
#
loop_
_entity.id
_entity.type
_entity.pdbx_description
1 polymer ?
#
loop_
_entity_poly.entity_id
_entity_poly.type
_entity_poly.pdbx_seq_one_letter_code
_entity_poly.pdbx_strand_id
1 'polypeptide(L)'
;MSQSAMNLSIMVQGTASDVGKSVLVAGLCRIFMQDGYRCAPFKSQNMALNSGITPQGEEMGRAQIFQAEAAGIAPDVRMNPVLLKPTSDRKAQVVLMGKVACNMDAVEYHQYKPQLQQQISEVYHSLASEYDVMVLEGAGSPAEINLRDRDIVNMGMAALADAPVLLVADIDRGGVFASIYGTLALLHPHEKARVKGVIINKFRGDIALLKPGLEQIEALTDVPVLGVMPWLDIDLEDEDGVALQNGKYQGAAEKALDIAVIRLPHIANFTDFNALAAQPDVRLRYVSHPSALGQSDLIILPGSKNTLGDLQWLHQCGLAAVLLAQHQENVPVIGICGGYQMLGKRIIDGVESGLDQMDGLGLLDVETQFAHEKVTTRVSGYCQTDLPGMLANCSEQQLEGYEIHMGVSHLGAGATPFACLTLRNGQAEQWVDGAVNTAGSVLGSYIHGLFDRHHFTRALLDNLRQGKGLPAFDGVTLDYAEHKQQQFDILAEQMRQHIDIDKILTLMKTHQQERAQ
;
A
#
# COMPACT_ATOMS: atom_id res chain seq x y z
N MET A 1 16.55 -12.65 38.07
CA MET A 1 15.89 -11.33 38.04
C MET A 1 15.57 -11.06 36.59
N SER A 2 14.30 -11.25 36.18
CA SER A 2 13.89 -10.91 34.82
C SER A 2 14.02 -9.38 34.69
N GLN A 3 14.86 -8.91 33.79
CA GLN A 3 14.77 -7.53 33.32
C GLN A 3 13.32 -7.33 32.88
N SER A 4 12.59 -6.44 33.55
CA SER A 4 11.32 -5.93 33.07
C SER A 4 11.55 -5.48 31.64
N ALA A 5 10.88 -6.12 30.68
CA ALA A 5 11.02 -5.77 29.28
C ALA A 5 10.76 -4.26 29.15
N MET A 6 11.79 -3.52 28.69
CA MET A 6 11.63 -2.08 28.46
C MET A 6 10.77 -1.92 27.20
N ASN A 7 9.47 -1.66 27.38
CA ASN A 7 8.57 -1.35 26.27
C ASN A 7 8.74 0.13 25.91
N LEU A 8 9.60 0.40 24.94
CA LEU A 8 9.85 1.74 24.42
C LEU A 8 8.81 2.06 23.33
N SER A 9 8.38 3.29 23.26
CA SER A 9 7.50 3.76 22.19
C SER A 9 7.98 5.08 21.61
N ILE A 10 7.72 5.30 20.32
CA ILE A 10 7.95 6.54 19.60
C ILE A 10 6.82 6.74 18.57
N MET A 11 6.33 7.95 18.42
CA MET A 11 5.29 8.23 17.44
C MET A 11 5.74 9.26 16.41
N VAL A 12 5.60 8.92 15.14
CA VAL A 12 5.89 9.80 14.01
C VAL A 12 4.60 10.46 13.55
N GLN A 13 4.52 11.78 13.65
CA GLN A 13 3.40 12.60 13.16
C GLN A 13 3.88 13.54 12.07
N GLY A 14 2.99 14.03 11.22
CA GLY A 14 3.35 14.91 10.11
C GLY A 14 2.70 16.28 10.22
N THR A 15 3.33 17.30 9.64
CA THR A 15 2.69 18.60 9.45
C THR A 15 1.56 18.57 8.42
N ALA A 16 1.52 17.51 7.59
CA ALA A 16 0.48 17.27 6.58
C ALA A 16 0.47 15.78 6.18
N SER A 17 -0.45 15.42 5.26
CA SER A 17 -0.36 14.15 4.51
C SER A 17 0.88 14.16 3.59
N ASP A 18 1.34 12.98 3.16
CA ASP A 18 2.45 12.76 2.20
C ASP A 18 3.82 13.36 2.59
N VAL A 19 4.00 13.77 3.83
CA VAL A 19 5.31 14.27 4.29
C VAL A 19 6.36 13.17 4.46
N GLY A 20 5.98 11.88 4.27
CA GLY A 20 6.86 10.72 4.33
C GLY A 20 6.87 10.00 5.68
N LYS A 21 5.81 10.12 6.49
CA LYS A 21 5.66 9.41 7.78
C LYS A 21 5.89 7.91 7.65
N SER A 22 5.17 7.27 6.74
CA SER A 22 5.15 5.79 6.57
C SER A 22 6.51 5.23 6.22
N VAL A 23 7.27 5.94 5.35
CA VAL A 23 8.65 5.58 4.99
C VAL A 23 9.59 5.73 6.18
N LEU A 24 9.48 6.83 6.94
CA LEU A 24 10.32 7.03 8.14
C LEU A 24 10.01 6.01 9.24
N VAL A 25 8.75 5.64 9.42
CA VAL A 25 8.34 4.56 10.34
C VAL A 25 8.94 3.23 9.91
N ALA A 26 8.87 2.87 8.61
CA ALA A 26 9.50 1.66 8.09
C ALA A 26 11.02 1.66 8.32
N GLY A 27 11.68 2.79 8.06
CA GLY A 27 13.11 2.94 8.31
C GLY A 27 13.48 2.82 9.78
N LEU A 28 12.71 3.42 10.72
CA LEU A 28 12.91 3.23 12.16
C LEU A 28 12.70 1.77 12.57
N CYS A 29 11.67 1.11 12.07
CA CYS A 29 11.45 -0.32 12.30
C CYS A 29 12.65 -1.16 11.83
N ARG A 30 13.18 -0.86 10.62
CA ARG A 30 14.36 -1.55 10.09
C ARG A 30 15.59 -1.30 10.95
N ILE A 31 15.84 -0.06 11.37
CA ILE A 31 16.95 0.32 12.24
C ILE A 31 16.87 -0.42 13.57
N PHE A 32 15.73 -0.39 14.25
CA PHE A 32 15.59 -1.06 15.54
C PHE A 32 15.72 -2.58 15.43
N MET A 33 15.20 -3.18 14.35
CA MET A 33 15.41 -4.61 14.07
C MET A 33 16.91 -4.94 13.87
N GLN A 34 17.64 -4.12 13.08
CA GLN A 34 19.09 -4.29 12.88
C GLN A 34 19.89 -4.12 14.18
N ASP A 35 19.41 -3.25 15.08
CA ASP A 35 20.01 -3.02 16.40
C ASP A 35 19.64 -4.11 17.44
N GLY A 36 18.88 -5.13 17.02
CA GLY A 36 18.53 -6.30 17.83
C GLY A 36 17.29 -6.15 18.70
N TYR A 37 16.48 -5.09 18.52
CA TYR A 37 15.21 -4.94 19.22
C TYR A 37 14.10 -5.71 18.47
N ARG A 38 13.21 -6.34 19.22
CA ARG A 38 11.92 -6.80 18.68
C ARG A 38 11.04 -5.57 18.53
N CYS A 39 10.80 -5.15 17.29
CA CYS A 39 10.10 -3.92 16.95
C CYS A 39 8.81 -4.24 16.19
N ALA A 40 7.73 -3.49 16.47
CA ALA A 40 6.51 -3.54 15.69
C ALA A 40 5.99 -2.14 15.34
N PRO A 41 5.43 -1.94 14.13
CA PRO A 41 4.71 -0.74 13.77
C PRO A 41 3.30 -0.73 14.39
N PHE A 42 2.73 0.47 14.53
CA PHE A 42 1.33 0.63 14.92
C PHE A 42 0.72 1.88 14.32
N LYS A 43 -0.43 1.75 13.67
CA LYS A 43 -1.26 2.88 13.22
C LYS A 43 -2.70 2.59 13.59
N SER A 44 -3.23 3.32 14.57
CA SER A 44 -4.57 3.07 15.12
C SER A 44 -5.67 3.06 14.06
N GLN A 45 -5.59 3.98 13.11
CA GLN A 45 -6.50 4.08 11.96
C GLN A 45 -5.71 4.41 10.70
N ASN A 46 -5.95 3.68 9.63
CA ASN A 46 -5.49 4.05 8.29
C ASN A 46 -6.68 4.32 7.37
N MET A 47 -6.52 5.22 6.39
CA MET A 47 -7.48 5.45 5.32
C MET A 47 -6.76 5.19 4.00
N ALA A 48 -7.02 4.04 3.39
CA ALA A 48 -6.35 3.61 2.16
C ALA A 48 -7.21 2.64 1.34
N LEU A 49 -7.05 2.69 0.02
CA LEU A 49 -7.57 1.67 -0.89
C LEU A 49 -6.60 0.51 -1.06
N ASN A 50 -5.31 0.73 -0.76
CA ASN A 50 -4.31 -0.32 -0.74
C ASN A 50 -4.38 -1.09 0.58
N SER A 51 -4.66 -2.36 0.49
CA SER A 51 -4.72 -3.28 1.61
C SER A 51 -4.08 -4.61 1.25
N GLY A 52 -3.73 -5.37 2.24
CA GLY A 52 -3.30 -6.75 2.10
C GLY A 52 -3.86 -7.53 3.27
N ILE A 53 -3.40 -8.75 3.46
CA ILE A 53 -3.91 -9.62 4.50
C ILE A 53 -2.79 -10.20 5.36
N THR A 54 -3.12 -10.46 6.63
CA THR A 54 -2.26 -11.17 7.57
C THR A 54 -2.14 -12.65 7.22
N PRO A 55 -1.22 -13.40 7.82
CA PRO A 55 -1.19 -14.87 7.69
C PRO A 55 -2.48 -15.56 8.09
N GLN A 56 -3.30 -14.94 8.93
CA GLN A 56 -4.59 -15.46 9.39
C GLN A 56 -5.76 -15.10 8.46
N GLY A 57 -5.51 -14.31 7.41
CA GLY A 57 -6.54 -13.89 6.45
C GLY A 57 -7.30 -12.62 6.84
N GLU A 58 -6.75 -11.82 7.76
CA GLU A 58 -7.36 -10.57 8.21
C GLU A 58 -6.86 -9.40 7.35
N GLU A 59 -7.76 -8.50 6.95
CA GLU A 59 -7.42 -7.36 6.11
C GLU A 59 -6.81 -6.21 6.92
N MET A 60 -5.71 -5.62 6.43
CA MET A 60 -5.10 -4.42 7.02
C MET A 60 -4.47 -3.52 5.96
N GLY A 61 -4.15 -2.29 6.33
CA GLY A 61 -3.52 -1.33 5.43
C GLY A 61 -2.16 -1.81 4.91
N ARG A 62 -1.91 -1.63 3.61
CA ARG A 62 -0.66 -2.07 2.97
C ARG A 62 0.57 -1.40 3.60
N ALA A 63 0.46 -0.13 3.99
CA ALA A 63 1.57 0.58 4.64
C ALA A 63 2.04 -0.10 5.93
N GLN A 64 1.13 -0.66 6.75
CA GLN A 64 1.51 -1.34 7.99
C GLN A 64 2.05 -2.74 7.72
N ILE A 65 1.61 -3.42 6.66
CA ILE A 65 2.26 -4.65 6.17
C ILE A 65 3.70 -4.36 5.75
N PHE A 66 3.90 -3.33 4.96
CA PHE A 66 5.22 -2.86 4.52
C PHE A 66 6.15 -2.52 5.71
N GLN A 67 5.63 -1.87 6.75
CA GLN A 67 6.38 -1.55 7.97
C GLN A 67 6.70 -2.81 8.80
N ALA A 68 5.80 -3.79 8.85
CA ALA A 68 6.06 -5.09 9.48
C ALA A 68 7.15 -5.87 8.72
N GLU A 69 7.12 -5.86 7.38
CA GLU A 69 8.16 -6.43 6.52
C GLU A 69 9.53 -5.76 6.78
N ALA A 70 9.56 -4.43 6.95
CA ALA A 70 10.78 -3.69 7.32
C ALA A 70 11.31 -4.09 8.70
N ALA A 71 10.41 -4.35 9.66
CA ALA A 71 10.75 -4.85 10.99
C ALA A 71 11.15 -6.35 11.00
N GLY A 72 11.07 -7.05 9.87
CA GLY A 72 11.38 -8.48 9.76
C GLY A 72 10.37 -9.39 10.46
N ILE A 73 9.14 -8.96 10.63
CA ILE A 73 8.06 -9.71 11.30
C ILE A 73 6.87 -9.93 10.38
N ALA A 74 6.08 -10.96 10.68
CA ALA A 74 4.81 -11.17 10.01
C ALA A 74 3.81 -10.04 10.36
N PRO A 75 2.99 -9.56 9.41
CA PRO A 75 1.94 -8.61 9.71
C PRO A 75 0.88 -9.21 10.65
N ASP A 76 0.46 -8.42 11.64
CA ASP A 76 -0.59 -8.74 12.60
C ASP A 76 -1.66 -7.64 12.52
N VAL A 77 -2.92 -8.02 12.47
CA VAL A 77 -4.03 -7.08 12.33
C VAL A 77 -4.08 -6.04 13.45
N ARG A 78 -3.52 -6.36 14.62
CA ARG A 78 -3.38 -5.42 15.75
C ARG A 78 -2.50 -4.21 15.41
N MET A 79 -1.63 -4.30 14.40
CA MET A 79 -0.81 -3.18 13.93
C MET A 79 -1.63 -2.09 13.24
N ASN A 80 -2.81 -2.45 12.71
CA ASN A 80 -3.76 -1.50 12.10
C ASN A 80 -5.20 -1.91 12.40
N PRO A 81 -5.70 -1.68 13.64
CA PRO A 81 -7.01 -2.18 14.06
C PRO A 81 -8.19 -1.56 13.30
N VAL A 82 -8.02 -0.35 12.77
CA VAL A 82 -9.08 0.34 12.01
C VAL A 82 -8.56 0.70 10.62
N LEU A 83 -9.20 0.16 9.59
CA LEU A 83 -8.95 0.54 8.19
C LEU A 83 -10.22 1.13 7.59
N LEU A 84 -10.12 2.32 7.02
CA LEU A 84 -11.18 2.99 6.29
C LEU A 84 -10.91 2.87 4.79
N LYS A 85 -11.84 2.32 4.04
CA LYS A 85 -11.77 2.21 2.58
C LYS A 85 -12.81 3.15 1.95
N PRO A 86 -12.40 4.32 1.41
CA PRO A 86 -13.31 5.24 0.75
C PRO A 86 -14.07 4.54 -0.38
N THR A 87 -15.39 4.66 -0.37
CA THR A 87 -16.27 4.14 -1.44
C THR A 87 -16.88 5.25 -2.27
N SER A 88 -16.86 6.49 -1.73
CA SER A 88 -17.26 7.73 -2.40
C SER A 88 -16.67 8.92 -1.63
N ASP A 89 -16.88 10.14 -2.11
CA ASP A 89 -16.43 11.38 -1.46
C ASP A 89 -16.90 11.53 0.01
N ARG A 90 -17.96 10.84 0.41
CA ARG A 90 -18.59 10.99 1.73
C ARG A 90 -18.71 9.70 2.53
N LYS A 91 -18.48 8.54 1.92
CA LYS A 91 -18.68 7.23 2.56
C LYS A 91 -17.42 6.40 2.54
N ALA A 92 -17.21 5.66 3.61
CA ALA A 92 -16.15 4.68 3.71
C ALA A 92 -16.68 3.36 4.28
N GLN A 93 -16.13 2.26 3.81
CA GLN A 93 -16.25 0.96 4.46
C GLN A 93 -15.30 0.93 5.64
N VAL A 94 -15.82 0.65 6.83
CA VAL A 94 -15.07 0.50 8.07
C VAL A 94 -14.70 -0.97 8.24
N VAL A 95 -13.40 -1.24 8.29
CA VAL A 95 -12.84 -2.57 8.59
C VAL A 95 -12.24 -2.50 9.99
N LEU A 96 -12.74 -3.34 10.91
CA LEU A 96 -12.26 -3.46 12.28
C LEU A 96 -11.61 -4.81 12.49
N MET A 97 -10.38 -4.81 13.00
CA MET A 97 -9.63 -6.04 13.25
C MET A 97 -9.71 -6.99 12.03
N GLY A 98 -9.49 -6.43 10.83
CA GLY A 98 -9.46 -7.17 9.58
C GLY A 98 -10.81 -7.64 9.01
N LYS A 99 -11.93 -7.30 9.65
CA LYS A 99 -13.27 -7.67 9.20
C LYS A 99 -14.13 -6.45 8.89
N VAL A 100 -14.93 -6.54 7.84
CA VAL A 100 -15.89 -5.47 7.50
C VAL A 100 -16.91 -5.35 8.63
N ALA A 101 -16.97 -4.17 9.26
CA ALA A 101 -17.92 -3.88 10.31
C ALA A 101 -19.20 -3.21 9.75
N CYS A 102 -19.02 -2.15 8.96
CA CYS A 102 -20.15 -1.36 8.42
C CYS A 102 -19.67 -0.42 7.32
N ASN A 103 -20.63 0.25 6.68
CA ASN A 103 -20.37 1.43 5.86
C ASN A 103 -20.90 2.66 6.61
N MET A 104 -20.09 3.72 6.71
CA MET A 104 -20.44 4.96 7.41
C MET A 104 -20.10 6.17 6.57
N ASP A 105 -20.84 7.25 6.76
CA ASP A 105 -20.41 8.57 6.33
C ASP A 105 -19.43 9.20 7.33
N ALA A 106 -18.81 10.32 6.95
CA ALA A 106 -17.80 10.98 7.77
C ALA A 106 -18.34 11.47 9.12
N VAL A 107 -19.62 11.88 9.20
CA VAL A 107 -20.26 12.38 10.44
C VAL A 107 -20.57 11.20 11.36
N GLU A 108 -21.15 10.14 10.84
CA GLU A 108 -21.42 8.90 11.58
C GLU A 108 -20.14 8.32 12.15
N TYR A 109 -19.08 8.25 11.34
CA TYR A 109 -17.78 7.76 11.78
C TYR A 109 -17.17 8.62 12.88
N HIS A 110 -17.26 9.96 12.77
CA HIS A 110 -16.78 10.87 13.82
C HIS A 110 -17.50 10.65 15.15
N GLN A 111 -18.79 10.29 15.12
CA GLN A 111 -19.57 9.95 16.32
C GLN A 111 -19.20 8.56 16.86
N TYR A 112 -18.72 7.67 16.03
CA TYR A 112 -18.34 6.30 16.40
C TYR A 112 -16.94 6.23 17.06
N LYS A 113 -16.04 7.15 16.78
CA LYS A 113 -14.64 7.17 17.29
C LYS A 113 -14.50 6.97 18.83
N PRO A 114 -15.33 7.56 19.71
CA PRO A 114 -15.21 7.32 21.15
C PRO A 114 -15.37 5.85 21.56
N GLN A 115 -16.19 5.08 20.84
CA GLN A 115 -16.36 3.65 21.09
C GLN A 115 -15.13 2.86 20.67
N LEU A 116 -14.42 3.31 19.63
CA LEU A 116 -13.19 2.69 19.14
C LEU A 116 -12.00 2.92 20.08
N GLN A 117 -11.98 4.03 20.84
CA GLN A 117 -10.82 4.41 21.65
C GLN A 117 -10.44 3.36 22.67
N GLN A 118 -11.42 2.78 23.37
CA GLN A 118 -11.15 1.70 24.33
C GLN A 118 -10.60 0.45 23.63
N GLN A 119 -11.21 0.05 22.53
CA GLN A 119 -10.75 -1.11 21.76
C GLN A 119 -9.33 -0.91 21.22
N ILE A 120 -9.03 0.28 20.68
CA ILE A 120 -7.68 0.63 20.21
C ILE A 120 -6.67 0.55 21.35
N SER A 121 -7.04 1.02 22.57
CA SER A 121 -6.18 0.95 23.74
C SER A 121 -5.86 -0.50 24.12
N GLU A 122 -6.86 -1.35 24.20
CA GLU A 122 -6.70 -2.78 24.52
C GLU A 122 -5.83 -3.48 23.47
N VAL A 123 -6.07 -3.23 22.18
CA VAL A 123 -5.30 -3.78 21.06
C VAL A 123 -3.85 -3.32 21.12
N TYR A 124 -3.60 -2.01 21.31
CA TYR A 124 -2.25 -1.46 21.42
C TYR A 124 -1.47 -2.11 22.57
N HIS A 125 -2.03 -2.14 23.77
CA HIS A 125 -1.33 -2.71 24.93
C HIS A 125 -1.10 -4.23 24.80
N SER A 126 -2.03 -4.95 24.19
CA SER A 126 -1.84 -6.37 23.86
C SER A 126 -0.64 -6.56 22.93
N LEU A 127 -0.58 -5.82 21.82
CA LEU A 127 0.54 -5.91 20.87
C LEU A 127 1.86 -5.46 21.52
N ALA A 128 1.86 -4.30 22.18
CA ALA A 128 3.02 -3.70 22.79
C ALA A 128 3.68 -4.62 23.85
N SER A 129 2.91 -5.47 24.52
CA SER A 129 3.46 -6.42 25.52
C SER A 129 4.39 -7.49 24.92
N GLU A 130 4.35 -7.67 23.60
CA GLU A 130 5.14 -8.69 22.88
C GLU A 130 6.45 -8.15 22.30
N TYR A 131 6.63 -6.82 22.26
CA TYR A 131 7.75 -6.16 21.61
C TYR A 131 8.54 -5.25 22.55
N ASP A 132 9.81 -5.03 22.23
CA ASP A 132 10.71 -4.17 22.99
C ASP A 132 10.52 -2.70 22.58
N VAL A 133 10.14 -2.46 21.31
CA VAL A 133 9.93 -1.13 20.72
C VAL A 133 8.66 -1.09 19.89
N MET A 134 7.83 -0.08 20.13
CA MET A 134 6.68 0.26 19.29
C MET A 134 6.94 1.55 18.51
N VAL A 135 6.81 1.49 17.19
CA VAL A 135 6.91 2.66 16.31
C VAL A 135 5.52 3.00 15.78
N LEU A 136 4.96 4.09 16.30
CA LEU A 136 3.60 4.50 15.97
C LEU A 136 3.61 5.52 14.81
N GLU A 137 2.56 5.48 14.00
CA GLU A 137 2.33 6.42 12.91
C GLU A 137 1.04 7.20 13.13
N GLY A 138 1.10 8.53 13.00
CA GLY A 138 -0.08 9.39 12.95
C GLY A 138 -0.73 9.45 11.56
N ALA A 139 -1.90 10.07 11.48
CA ALA A 139 -2.63 10.28 10.24
C ALA A 139 -2.85 11.77 9.97
N GLY A 140 -2.56 12.25 8.74
CA GLY A 140 -2.67 13.66 8.40
C GLY A 140 -1.76 14.53 9.25
N SER A 141 -2.36 15.52 9.94
CA SER A 141 -1.66 16.46 10.83
C SER A 141 -2.33 16.53 12.21
N PRO A 142 -1.57 16.67 13.31
CA PRO A 142 -2.13 16.92 14.64
C PRO A 142 -2.73 18.33 14.78
N ALA A 143 -2.53 19.20 13.79
CA ALA A 143 -3.07 20.56 13.76
C ALA A 143 -4.51 20.66 13.22
N GLU A 144 -5.18 19.53 12.96
CA GLU A 144 -6.59 19.49 12.57
C GLU A 144 -7.49 19.81 13.77
N ILE A 145 -7.53 21.12 14.14
CA ILE A 145 -8.19 21.62 15.37
C ILE A 145 -9.68 21.33 15.45
N ASN A 146 -10.33 21.17 14.30
CA ASN A 146 -11.73 20.80 14.15
C ASN A 146 -12.04 19.31 14.44
N LEU A 147 -11.02 18.45 14.52
CA LEU A 147 -11.16 17.02 14.78
C LEU A 147 -10.55 16.57 16.12
N ARG A 148 -9.99 17.51 16.88
CA ARG A 148 -9.16 17.24 18.07
C ARG A 148 -9.92 16.55 19.21
N ASP A 149 -11.15 16.93 19.48
CA ASP A 149 -11.97 16.43 20.59
C ASP A 149 -12.21 14.91 20.55
N ARG A 150 -12.04 14.29 19.36
CA ARG A 150 -12.18 12.84 19.13
C ARG A 150 -10.98 12.28 18.40
N ASP A 151 -9.80 12.80 18.68
CA ASP A 151 -8.56 12.33 18.07
C ASP A 151 -8.16 10.95 18.63
N ILE A 152 -8.13 9.97 17.76
CA ILE A 152 -7.65 8.60 18.03
C ILE A 152 -6.40 8.26 17.23
N VAL A 153 -5.84 9.22 16.48
CA VAL A 153 -4.80 8.93 15.46
C VAL A 153 -3.50 9.71 15.66
N ASN A 154 -3.54 10.90 16.28
CA ASN A 154 -2.36 11.75 16.48
C ASN A 154 -2.08 11.95 17.98
N MET A 155 -2.34 13.13 18.54
CA MET A 155 -2.02 13.42 19.94
C MET A 155 -2.83 12.57 20.93
N GLY A 156 -4.08 12.22 20.60
CA GLY A 156 -4.88 11.28 21.37
C GLY A 156 -4.24 9.90 21.44
N MET A 157 -3.71 9.38 20.30
CA MET A 157 -2.99 8.11 20.29
C MET A 157 -1.62 8.21 20.97
N ALA A 158 -0.90 9.33 20.80
CA ALA A 158 0.36 9.57 21.51
C ALA A 158 0.17 9.57 23.03
N ALA A 159 -0.93 10.15 23.51
CA ALA A 159 -1.28 10.15 24.93
C ALA A 159 -1.66 8.75 25.43
N LEU A 160 -2.43 7.98 24.64
CA LEU A 160 -2.83 6.61 24.97
C LEU A 160 -1.62 5.67 25.07
N ALA A 161 -0.70 5.76 24.10
CA ALA A 161 0.53 4.98 24.07
C ALA A 161 1.61 5.52 24.99
N ASP A 162 1.38 6.70 25.57
CA ASP A 162 2.37 7.49 26.30
C ASP A 162 3.70 7.58 25.54
N ALA A 163 3.63 7.94 24.26
CA ALA A 163 4.76 8.02 23.35
C ALA A 163 5.27 9.46 23.18
N PRO A 164 6.60 9.68 23.17
CA PRO A 164 7.17 10.91 22.66
C PRO A 164 6.93 10.99 21.15
N VAL A 165 6.82 12.22 20.61
CA VAL A 165 6.45 12.48 19.23
C VAL A 165 7.61 13.07 18.45
N LEU A 166 7.83 12.57 17.23
CA LEU A 166 8.67 13.18 16.19
C LEU A 166 7.74 13.81 15.14
N LEU A 167 7.90 15.10 14.91
CA LEU A 167 7.13 15.82 13.89
C LEU A 167 7.90 15.86 12.58
N VAL A 168 7.32 15.34 11.50
CA VAL A 168 7.89 15.32 10.16
C VAL A 168 7.30 16.43 9.31
N ALA A 169 8.15 17.17 8.60
CA ALA A 169 7.75 18.24 7.70
C ALA A 169 8.43 18.10 6.33
N ASP A 170 7.66 18.29 5.27
CA ASP A 170 8.11 18.23 3.88
C ASP A 170 8.62 19.60 3.43
N ILE A 171 9.89 19.69 3.00
CA ILE A 171 10.50 20.92 2.51
C ILE A 171 10.34 21.12 0.98
N ASP A 172 10.10 20.05 0.25
CA ASP A 172 10.04 20.09 -1.23
C ASP A 172 8.87 20.96 -1.74
N ARG A 173 7.76 21.01 -0.98
CA ARG A 173 6.58 21.83 -1.31
C ARG A 173 6.74 23.31 -0.94
N GLY A 174 7.80 23.69 -0.24
CA GLY A 174 7.99 25.03 0.31
C GLY A 174 7.22 25.31 1.59
N GLY A 175 7.60 26.37 2.33
CA GLY A 175 6.93 26.79 3.56
C GLY A 175 7.14 25.90 4.78
N VAL A 176 8.17 25.05 4.79
CA VAL A 176 8.42 24.04 5.84
C VAL A 176 8.47 24.65 7.25
N PHE A 177 9.14 25.80 7.43
CA PHE A 177 9.25 26.46 8.73
C PHE A 177 7.89 26.99 9.25
N ALA A 178 7.06 27.51 8.33
CA ALA A 178 5.70 27.93 8.68
C ALA A 178 4.83 26.74 9.07
N SER A 179 4.98 25.60 8.37
CA SER A 179 4.25 24.37 8.69
C SER A 179 4.65 23.81 10.05
N ILE A 180 5.95 23.80 10.39
CA ILE A 180 6.45 23.35 11.70
C ILE A 180 5.93 24.28 12.79
N TYR A 181 6.16 25.59 12.65
CA TYR A 181 5.75 26.57 13.65
C TYR A 181 4.23 26.58 13.85
N GLY A 182 3.47 26.62 12.77
CA GLY A 182 2.01 26.62 12.82
C GLY A 182 1.43 25.37 13.45
N THR A 183 1.98 24.20 13.12
CA THR A 183 1.55 22.94 13.74
C THR A 183 1.79 22.97 15.23
N LEU A 184 3.00 23.32 15.69
CA LEU A 184 3.34 23.37 17.11
C LEU A 184 2.58 24.45 17.87
N ALA A 185 2.29 25.61 17.24
CA ALA A 185 1.53 26.70 17.84
C ALA A 185 0.04 26.38 18.04
N LEU A 186 -0.50 25.48 17.23
CA LEU A 186 -1.90 25.03 17.34
C LEU A 186 -2.10 23.91 18.38
N LEU A 187 -1.04 23.25 18.83
CA LEU A 187 -1.12 22.23 19.87
C LEU A 187 -1.37 22.83 21.25
N HIS A 188 -2.07 22.11 22.12
CA HIS A 188 -2.13 22.45 23.53
C HIS A 188 -0.75 22.27 24.19
N PRO A 189 -0.45 23.00 25.29
CA PRO A 189 0.85 22.94 25.97
C PRO A 189 1.29 21.51 26.32
N HIS A 190 0.37 20.67 26.80
CA HIS A 190 0.66 19.26 27.15
C HIS A 190 0.90 18.37 25.92
N GLU A 191 0.28 18.67 24.76
CA GLU A 191 0.51 17.99 23.49
C GLU A 191 1.86 18.42 22.91
N LYS A 192 2.13 19.74 22.88
CA LYS A 192 3.43 20.26 22.43
C LYS A 192 4.58 19.69 23.26
N ALA A 193 4.43 19.52 24.57
CA ALA A 193 5.44 18.94 25.44
C ALA A 193 5.81 17.49 25.07
N ARG A 194 4.94 16.74 24.37
CA ARG A 194 5.24 15.41 23.83
C ARG A 194 6.10 15.45 22.58
N VAL A 195 6.10 16.57 21.83
CA VAL A 195 6.94 16.71 20.62
C VAL A 195 8.38 16.93 21.04
N LYS A 196 9.22 15.92 20.85
CA LYS A 196 10.62 15.90 21.30
C LYS A 196 11.62 16.18 20.18
N GLY A 197 11.17 16.24 18.94
CA GLY A 197 12.03 16.56 17.83
C GLY A 197 11.27 16.76 16.52
N VAL A 198 11.94 17.41 15.58
CA VAL A 198 11.47 17.63 14.21
C VAL A 198 12.40 16.93 13.26
N ILE A 199 11.85 16.31 12.21
CA ILE A 199 12.59 15.79 11.06
C ILE A 199 12.11 16.55 9.82
N ILE A 200 13.03 17.19 9.11
CA ILE A 200 12.76 17.81 7.82
C ILE A 200 13.02 16.77 6.72
N ASN A 201 12.05 16.52 5.88
CA ASN A 201 12.11 15.46 4.89
C ASN A 201 12.10 16.01 3.45
N LYS A 202 12.58 15.21 2.50
CA LYS A 202 12.61 15.48 1.06
C LYS A 202 13.46 16.71 0.69
N PHE A 203 14.57 16.91 1.40
CA PHE A 203 15.46 18.04 1.14
C PHE A 203 16.24 17.85 -0.18
N ARG A 204 16.31 18.93 -0.96
CA ARG A 204 17.15 19.04 -2.15
C ARG A 204 18.01 20.28 -2.04
N GLY A 205 19.31 20.16 -2.22
CA GLY A 205 20.23 21.29 -2.22
C GLY A 205 21.36 21.19 -1.19
N ASP A 206 21.98 22.34 -0.88
CA ASP A 206 23.08 22.42 0.05
C ASP A 206 22.57 22.65 1.49
N ILE A 207 22.88 21.71 2.38
CA ILE A 207 22.49 21.77 3.79
C ILE A 207 23.08 23.01 4.52
N ALA A 208 24.21 23.56 4.05
CA ALA A 208 24.81 24.74 4.65
C ALA A 208 23.90 25.98 4.53
N LEU A 209 23.10 26.08 3.46
CA LEU A 209 22.13 27.14 3.25
C LEU A 209 20.91 26.98 4.15
N LEU A 210 20.59 25.77 4.59
CA LEU A 210 19.45 25.49 5.46
C LEU A 210 19.77 25.73 6.94
N LYS A 211 21.02 25.51 7.37
CA LYS A 211 21.45 25.60 8.78
C LYS A 211 20.93 26.84 9.55
N PRO A 212 21.05 28.07 9.03
CA PRO A 212 20.54 29.25 9.75
C PRO A 212 19.02 29.19 10.00
N GLY A 213 18.28 28.58 9.08
CA GLY A 213 16.85 28.36 9.25
C GLY A 213 16.52 27.30 10.30
N LEU A 214 17.36 26.25 10.40
CA LEU A 214 17.21 25.24 11.45
C LEU A 214 17.41 25.86 12.85
N GLU A 215 18.48 26.64 13.03
CA GLU A 215 18.76 27.35 14.29
C GLU A 215 17.61 28.31 14.68
N GLN A 216 17.05 29.02 13.71
CA GLN A 216 15.92 29.92 13.94
C GLN A 216 14.64 29.17 14.34
N ILE A 217 14.30 28.07 13.67
CA ILE A 217 13.07 27.33 13.99
C ILE A 217 13.19 26.64 15.36
N GLU A 218 14.34 26.12 15.73
CA GLU A 218 14.61 25.58 17.06
C GLU A 218 14.41 26.64 18.13
N ALA A 219 14.99 27.83 17.94
CA ALA A 219 14.84 28.96 18.86
C ALA A 219 13.38 29.46 19.01
N LEU A 220 12.61 29.42 17.90
CA LEU A 220 11.20 29.84 17.90
C LEU A 220 10.27 28.82 18.55
N THR A 221 10.58 27.54 18.44
CA THR A 221 9.67 26.46 18.84
C THR A 221 10.05 25.79 20.16
N ASP A 222 11.31 25.92 20.57
CA ASP A 222 11.95 25.17 21.67
C ASP A 222 11.91 23.64 21.44
N VAL A 223 11.92 23.22 20.15
CA VAL A 223 11.95 21.82 19.75
C VAL A 223 13.15 21.60 18.82
N PRO A 224 14.04 20.64 19.11
CA PRO A 224 15.23 20.40 18.29
C PRO A 224 14.89 19.78 16.93
N VAL A 225 15.69 20.12 15.91
CA VAL A 225 15.68 19.41 14.62
C VAL A 225 16.64 18.24 14.72
N LEU A 226 16.13 17.01 14.67
CA LEU A 226 16.90 15.78 14.84
C LEU A 226 17.53 15.28 13.53
N GLY A 227 17.14 15.85 12.41
CA GLY A 227 17.71 15.49 11.12
C GLY A 227 17.02 16.14 9.93
N VAL A 228 17.75 16.12 8.83
CA VAL A 228 17.27 16.57 7.52
C VAL A 228 17.49 15.45 6.53
N MET A 229 16.41 14.77 6.14
CA MET A 229 16.45 13.69 5.17
C MET A 229 16.53 14.26 3.75
N PRO A 230 17.48 13.83 2.95
CA PRO A 230 17.52 14.21 1.54
C PRO A 230 16.33 13.58 0.79
N TRP A 231 16.08 14.07 -0.41
CA TRP A 231 15.26 13.34 -1.36
C TRP A 231 15.95 12.01 -1.66
N LEU A 232 15.24 10.92 -1.39
CA LEU A 232 15.77 9.58 -1.62
C LEU A 232 15.25 9.04 -2.95
N ASP A 233 16.16 8.50 -3.75
CA ASP A 233 15.83 7.70 -4.95
C ASP A 233 15.86 6.22 -4.54
N ILE A 234 14.85 5.82 -3.80
CA ILE A 234 14.65 4.45 -3.32
C ILE A 234 13.35 3.90 -3.89
N ASP A 235 13.40 2.65 -4.31
CA ASP A 235 12.26 1.96 -4.89
C ASP A 235 11.46 1.24 -3.80
N LEU A 236 10.70 2.04 -3.03
CA LEU A 236 9.80 1.55 -2.00
C LEU A 236 8.34 1.75 -2.39
N GLU A 237 7.49 0.92 -1.79
CA GLU A 237 6.05 0.98 -2.01
C GLU A 237 5.48 2.34 -1.56
N ASP A 238 4.60 2.89 -2.38
CA ASP A 238 3.85 4.10 -2.04
C ASP A 238 2.60 3.75 -1.22
N GLU A 239 2.27 4.57 -0.22
CA GLU A 239 1.15 4.33 0.68
C GLU A 239 -0.20 4.51 -0.03
N ASP A 240 -0.29 5.55 -0.88
CA ASP A 240 -1.55 5.91 -1.52
C ASP A 240 -1.40 6.30 -3.01
N GLY A 241 -2.57 6.43 -3.68
CA GLY A 241 -2.64 6.74 -5.11
C GLY A 241 -2.16 8.16 -5.50
N VAL A 242 -1.75 9.01 -4.56
CA VAL A 242 -1.20 10.35 -4.84
C VAL A 242 0.16 10.21 -5.54
N ALA A 243 0.93 9.21 -5.20
CA ALA A 243 2.20 8.91 -5.88
C ALA A 243 2.01 8.64 -7.38
N LEU A 244 0.89 8.03 -7.77
CA LEU A 244 0.53 7.82 -9.18
C LEU A 244 0.27 9.13 -9.92
N GLN A 245 -0.06 10.22 -9.20
CA GLN A 245 -0.27 11.55 -9.78
C GLN A 245 1.05 12.29 -10.01
N ASN A 246 2.06 12.01 -9.21
CA ASN A 246 3.33 12.74 -9.19
C ASN A 246 4.34 12.26 -10.25
N GLY A 247 3.95 11.36 -11.16
CA GLY A 247 4.77 10.95 -12.30
C GLY A 247 5.92 9.98 -11.99
N LYS A 248 5.95 9.36 -10.83
CA LYS A 248 6.96 8.34 -10.45
C LYS A 248 7.12 7.26 -11.54
N TYR A 249 6.03 6.88 -12.17
CA TYR A 249 5.96 5.84 -13.20
C TYR A 249 5.94 6.38 -14.64
N GLN A 250 6.24 7.66 -14.85
CA GLN A 250 6.35 8.24 -16.20
C GLN A 250 7.75 8.09 -16.80
N GLY A 251 8.48 7.08 -16.38
CA GLY A 251 9.87 6.84 -16.72
C GLY A 251 10.23 7.12 -18.19
N ALA A 252 11.25 7.93 -18.37
CA ALA A 252 11.66 8.54 -19.65
C ALA A 252 12.44 7.61 -20.59
N ALA A 253 12.77 6.39 -20.19
CA ALA A 253 13.62 5.50 -20.99
C ALA A 253 12.77 4.57 -21.86
N GLU A 254 13.08 4.49 -23.15
CA GLU A 254 12.64 3.38 -23.99
C GLU A 254 13.20 2.07 -23.41
N LYS A 255 12.32 1.19 -22.97
CA LYS A 255 12.64 -0.16 -22.53
C LYS A 255 12.05 -1.17 -23.52
N ALA A 256 12.47 -2.42 -23.40
CA ALA A 256 12.07 -3.46 -24.35
C ALA A 256 10.54 -3.72 -24.34
N LEU A 257 9.92 -3.62 -23.16
CA LEU A 257 8.48 -3.81 -22.97
C LEU A 257 7.83 -2.55 -22.39
N ASP A 258 6.67 -2.16 -22.96
CA ASP A 258 5.81 -1.09 -22.47
C ASP A 258 4.51 -1.68 -21.90
N ILE A 259 4.32 -1.57 -20.60
CA ILE A 259 3.15 -2.07 -19.89
C ILE A 259 2.30 -0.90 -19.41
N ALA A 260 1.05 -0.84 -19.86
CA ALA A 260 0.09 0.18 -19.48
C ALA A 260 -0.90 -0.35 -18.45
N VAL A 261 -0.88 0.22 -17.24
CA VAL A 261 -1.91 -0.02 -16.22
C VAL A 261 -2.96 1.07 -16.32
N ILE A 262 -4.22 0.70 -16.46
CA ILE A 262 -5.32 1.67 -16.48
C ILE A 262 -5.50 2.26 -15.08
N ARG A 263 -5.33 3.56 -14.94
CA ARG A 263 -5.54 4.26 -13.69
C ARG A 263 -7.03 4.56 -13.49
N LEU A 264 -7.72 3.62 -12.85
CA LEU A 264 -9.13 3.75 -12.50
C LEU A 264 -9.31 4.82 -11.40
N PRO A 265 -10.47 5.51 -11.33
CA PRO A 265 -10.77 6.49 -10.26
C PRO A 265 -10.68 5.90 -8.85
N HIS A 266 -11.16 4.66 -8.67
CA HIS A 266 -11.12 3.94 -7.39
C HIS A 266 -10.13 2.77 -7.45
N ILE A 267 -8.96 2.98 -8.11
CA ILE A 267 -7.91 1.95 -8.18
C ILE A 267 -7.55 1.47 -6.77
N ALA A 268 -7.50 0.17 -6.60
CA ALA A 268 -7.12 -0.49 -5.35
C ALA A 268 -5.90 -1.40 -5.59
N ASN A 269 -5.05 -1.53 -4.57
CA ASN A 269 -3.89 -2.42 -4.59
C ASN A 269 -2.95 -2.19 -5.79
N PHE A 270 -2.71 -0.93 -6.15
CA PHE A 270 -1.81 -0.59 -7.26
C PHE A 270 -0.37 -1.07 -7.02
N THR A 271 0.00 -1.41 -5.79
CA THR A 271 1.28 -2.03 -5.43
C THR A 271 1.50 -3.39 -6.07
N ASP A 272 0.45 -4.06 -6.56
CA ASP A 272 0.55 -5.31 -7.34
C ASP A 272 1.50 -5.21 -8.54
N PHE A 273 1.72 -4.00 -9.06
CA PHE A 273 2.49 -3.77 -10.27
C PHE A 273 3.93 -3.30 -10.01
N ASN A 274 4.32 -3.14 -8.74
CA ASN A 274 5.68 -2.71 -8.38
C ASN A 274 6.73 -3.73 -8.82
N ALA A 275 6.43 -5.02 -8.71
CA ALA A 275 7.32 -6.09 -9.16
C ALA A 275 7.58 -6.04 -10.68
N LEU A 276 6.60 -5.61 -11.48
CA LEU A 276 6.76 -5.36 -12.91
C LEU A 276 7.56 -4.09 -13.17
N ALA A 277 7.28 -3.01 -12.44
CA ALA A 277 7.98 -1.72 -12.58
C ALA A 277 9.48 -1.84 -12.26
N ALA A 278 9.84 -2.70 -11.31
CA ALA A 278 11.22 -2.95 -10.90
C ALA A 278 12.03 -3.74 -11.95
N GLN A 279 11.38 -4.41 -12.94
CA GLN A 279 12.12 -5.17 -13.94
C GLN A 279 12.94 -4.28 -14.87
N PRO A 280 14.21 -4.65 -15.15
CA PRO A 280 15.13 -3.79 -15.93
C PRO A 280 14.65 -3.51 -17.35
N ASP A 281 13.90 -4.43 -17.96
CA ASP A 281 13.44 -4.37 -19.35
C ASP A 281 11.98 -3.91 -19.51
N VAL A 282 11.31 -3.53 -18.39
CA VAL A 282 9.90 -3.11 -18.38
C VAL A 282 9.78 -1.60 -18.13
N ARG A 283 9.08 -0.91 -18.99
CA ARG A 283 8.51 0.43 -18.75
C ARG A 283 7.07 0.26 -18.32
N LEU A 284 6.78 0.52 -17.04
CA LEU A 284 5.41 0.51 -16.52
C LEU A 284 4.89 1.95 -16.43
N ARG A 285 3.68 2.20 -16.88
CA ARG A 285 3.03 3.51 -16.81
C ARG A 285 1.55 3.40 -16.49
N TYR A 286 1.06 4.36 -15.73
CA TYR A 286 -0.36 4.47 -15.39
C TYR A 286 -1.06 5.42 -16.36
N VAL A 287 -2.19 4.98 -16.93
CA VAL A 287 -2.91 5.67 -18.00
C VAL A 287 -4.34 5.97 -17.55
N SER A 288 -4.72 7.25 -17.60
CA SER A 288 -6.08 7.72 -17.28
C SER A 288 -6.79 8.39 -18.46
N HIS A 289 -6.16 8.45 -19.63
CA HIS A 289 -6.73 9.10 -20.81
C HIS A 289 -6.45 8.27 -22.07
N PRO A 290 -7.40 8.18 -23.02
CA PRO A 290 -7.24 7.39 -24.26
C PRO A 290 -5.98 7.70 -25.06
N SER A 291 -5.65 8.97 -25.22
CA SER A 291 -4.46 9.41 -25.97
C SER A 291 -3.13 9.00 -25.32
N ALA A 292 -3.13 8.70 -24.02
CA ALA A 292 -1.95 8.27 -23.29
C ALA A 292 -1.75 6.74 -23.33
N LEU A 293 -2.72 5.95 -23.81
CA LEU A 293 -2.56 4.51 -23.89
C LEU A 293 -1.46 4.11 -24.89
N GLY A 294 -1.32 4.86 -26.01
CA GLY A 294 -0.25 4.65 -26.99
C GLY A 294 -0.24 3.23 -27.55
N GLN A 295 0.93 2.75 -27.97
CA GLN A 295 1.15 1.35 -28.31
C GLN A 295 1.76 0.63 -27.10
N SER A 296 0.99 -0.27 -26.51
CA SER A 296 1.41 -1.05 -25.34
C SER A 296 1.71 -2.50 -25.75
N ASP A 297 2.63 -3.14 -25.04
CA ASP A 297 2.90 -4.58 -25.21
C ASP A 297 1.99 -5.43 -24.30
N LEU A 298 1.44 -4.80 -23.25
CA LEU A 298 0.46 -5.36 -22.33
C LEU A 298 -0.39 -4.25 -21.74
N ILE A 299 -1.71 -4.48 -21.65
CA ILE A 299 -2.63 -3.59 -20.93
C ILE A 299 -3.12 -4.31 -19.68
N ILE A 300 -3.10 -3.63 -18.53
CA ILE A 300 -3.58 -4.17 -17.26
C ILE A 300 -4.76 -3.35 -16.74
N LEU A 301 -5.87 -4.03 -16.45
CA LEU A 301 -6.98 -3.50 -15.67
C LEU A 301 -6.76 -3.89 -14.20
N PRO A 302 -6.50 -2.93 -13.30
CA PRO A 302 -6.20 -3.22 -11.90
C PRO A 302 -7.44 -3.51 -11.07
N GLY A 303 -7.25 -3.80 -9.79
CA GLY A 303 -8.32 -3.84 -8.80
C GLY A 303 -9.05 -2.51 -8.65
N SER A 304 -10.31 -2.57 -8.30
CA SER A 304 -11.17 -1.40 -8.06
C SER A 304 -12.00 -1.60 -6.79
N LYS A 305 -12.21 -0.50 -6.05
CA LYS A 305 -13.15 -0.47 -4.92
C LYS A 305 -14.59 -0.13 -5.34
N ASN A 306 -14.80 0.23 -6.58
CA ASN A 306 -16.11 0.49 -7.18
C ASN A 306 -16.14 -0.03 -8.62
N THR A 307 -16.24 -1.35 -8.77
CA THR A 307 -16.06 -2.04 -10.06
C THR A 307 -17.01 -1.52 -11.16
N LEU A 308 -18.31 -1.42 -10.90
CA LEU A 308 -19.26 -0.96 -11.91
C LEU A 308 -19.10 0.53 -12.20
N GLY A 309 -18.86 1.36 -11.18
CA GLY A 309 -18.63 2.80 -11.37
C GLY A 309 -17.39 3.07 -12.20
N ASP A 310 -16.30 2.34 -11.96
CA ASP A 310 -15.06 2.46 -12.72
C ASP A 310 -15.20 1.89 -14.14
N LEU A 311 -15.96 0.82 -14.34
CA LEU A 311 -16.29 0.31 -15.68
C LEU A 311 -17.11 1.32 -16.48
N GLN A 312 -18.10 1.96 -15.85
CA GLN A 312 -18.88 3.03 -16.47
C GLN A 312 -17.99 4.22 -16.86
N TRP A 313 -17.08 4.63 -15.97
CA TRP A 313 -16.09 5.67 -16.27
C TRP A 313 -15.18 5.27 -17.44
N LEU A 314 -14.72 4.01 -17.49
CA LEU A 314 -13.87 3.48 -18.55
C LEU A 314 -14.54 3.61 -19.94
N HIS A 315 -15.84 3.34 -20.01
CA HIS A 315 -16.66 3.56 -21.22
C HIS A 315 -16.82 5.06 -21.54
N GLN A 316 -17.16 5.88 -20.55
CA GLN A 316 -17.45 7.31 -20.72
C GLN A 316 -16.23 8.11 -21.17
N CYS A 317 -15.05 7.80 -20.63
CA CYS A 317 -13.80 8.48 -21.02
C CYS A 317 -13.22 7.97 -22.34
N GLY A 318 -13.75 6.91 -22.93
CA GLY A 318 -13.33 6.33 -24.19
C GLY A 318 -12.15 5.35 -24.11
N LEU A 319 -11.60 5.09 -22.93
CA LEU A 319 -10.51 4.13 -22.73
C LEU A 319 -10.94 2.69 -23.08
N ALA A 320 -12.18 2.29 -22.78
CA ALA A 320 -12.70 0.97 -23.15
C ALA A 320 -12.60 0.73 -24.67
N ALA A 321 -12.99 1.71 -25.49
CA ALA A 321 -12.95 1.57 -26.94
C ALA A 321 -11.51 1.43 -27.48
N VAL A 322 -10.55 2.21 -26.94
CA VAL A 322 -9.14 2.13 -27.36
C VAL A 322 -8.51 0.82 -26.89
N LEU A 323 -8.81 0.36 -25.68
CA LEU A 323 -8.34 -0.94 -25.17
C LEU A 323 -8.84 -2.09 -26.08
N LEU A 324 -10.13 -2.12 -26.39
CA LEU A 324 -10.72 -3.14 -27.26
C LEU A 324 -10.11 -3.11 -28.68
N ALA A 325 -9.85 -1.92 -29.22
CA ALA A 325 -9.19 -1.79 -30.53
C ALA A 325 -7.75 -2.33 -30.50
N GLN A 326 -6.97 -2.00 -29.46
CA GLN A 326 -5.62 -2.56 -29.33
C GLN A 326 -5.62 -4.08 -29.12
N HIS A 327 -6.60 -4.60 -28.36
CA HIS A 327 -6.73 -6.04 -28.22
C HIS A 327 -7.05 -6.73 -29.56
N GLN A 328 -7.85 -6.12 -30.42
CA GLN A 328 -8.09 -6.62 -31.79
C GLN A 328 -6.82 -6.62 -32.65
N GLU A 329 -5.85 -5.74 -32.33
CA GLU A 329 -4.52 -5.71 -32.91
C GLU A 329 -3.51 -6.66 -32.21
N ASN A 330 -4.01 -7.61 -31.42
CA ASN A 330 -3.28 -8.62 -30.65
C ASN A 330 -2.50 -8.12 -29.43
N VAL A 331 -2.80 -6.94 -28.89
CA VAL A 331 -2.26 -6.54 -27.60
C VAL A 331 -2.93 -7.36 -26.49
N PRO A 332 -2.17 -8.09 -25.67
CA PRO A 332 -2.72 -8.88 -24.59
C PRO A 332 -3.24 -8.01 -23.44
N VAL A 333 -4.20 -8.56 -22.69
CA VAL A 333 -4.87 -7.86 -21.58
C VAL A 333 -4.89 -8.73 -20.32
N ILE A 334 -4.52 -8.16 -19.18
CA ILE A 334 -4.65 -8.81 -17.88
C ILE A 334 -5.60 -8.00 -16.99
N GLY A 335 -6.51 -8.67 -16.28
CA GLY A 335 -7.37 -8.08 -15.26
C GLY A 335 -7.10 -8.67 -13.89
N ILE A 336 -6.93 -7.80 -12.88
CA ILE A 336 -6.74 -8.22 -11.50
C ILE A 336 -7.97 -7.81 -10.69
N CYS A 337 -8.56 -8.76 -9.94
CA CYS A 337 -9.69 -8.53 -9.03
C CYS A 337 -10.85 -7.80 -9.73
N GLY A 338 -11.14 -6.53 -9.42
CA GLY A 338 -12.15 -5.74 -10.13
C GLY A 338 -11.90 -5.66 -11.64
N GLY A 339 -10.63 -5.55 -12.06
CA GLY A 339 -10.25 -5.61 -13.47
C GLY A 339 -10.58 -6.95 -14.13
N TYR A 340 -10.39 -8.06 -13.44
CA TYR A 340 -10.83 -9.38 -13.93
C TYR A 340 -12.35 -9.41 -14.14
N GLN A 341 -13.12 -8.90 -13.18
CA GLN A 341 -14.58 -8.81 -13.29
C GLN A 341 -15.00 -7.97 -14.50
N MET A 342 -14.34 -6.83 -14.75
CA MET A 342 -14.60 -5.96 -15.90
C MET A 342 -14.34 -6.63 -17.25
N LEU A 343 -13.40 -7.59 -17.33
CA LEU A 343 -13.10 -8.33 -18.55
C LEU A 343 -14.19 -9.32 -18.96
N GLY A 344 -15.07 -9.71 -18.03
CA GLY A 344 -16.16 -10.66 -18.26
C GLY A 344 -17.27 -10.13 -19.18
N LYS A 345 -18.27 -10.94 -19.41
CA LYS A 345 -19.45 -10.59 -20.21
C LYS A 345 -20.45 -9.74 -19.41
N ARG A 346 -20.62 -10.05 -18.13
CA ARG A 346 -21.63 -9.43 -17.27
C ARG A 346 -21.15 -9.40 -15.83
N ILE A 347 -21.50 -8.31 -15.14
CA ILE A 347 -21.35 -8.17 -13.70
C ILE A 347 -22.72 -7.88 -13.12
N ILE A 348 -23.16 -8.69 -12.16
CA ILE A 348 -24.38 -8.52 -11.39
C ILE A 348 -23.95 -8.03 -10.00
N ASP A 349 -24.36 -6.81 -9.65
CA ASP A 349 -24.07 -6.19 -8.36
C ASP A 349 -25.42 -5.81 -7.71
N GLY A 350 -25.48 -5.62 -6.51
CA GLY A 350 -26.59 -5.16 -5.69
C GLY A 350 -26.07 -4.85 -4.30
N VAL A 351 -24.72 -4.87 -4.17
CA VAL A 351 -24.03 -4.88 -2.88
C VAL A 351 -23.09 -3.70 -2.75
N GLU A 352 -22.32 -3.36 -3.80
CA GLU A 352 -21.20 -2.41 -3.68
C GLU A 352 -21.47 -1.07 -4.37
N SER A 353 -21.84 -1.06 -5.65
CA SER A 353 -21.88 0.16 -6.48
C SER A 353 -23.22 0.92 -6.41
N GLY A 354 -24.27 0.27 -5.95
CA GLY A 354 -25.65 0.78 -6.07
C GLY A 354 -26.25 0.67 -7.48
N LEU A 355 -25.54 0.03 -8.42
CA LEU A 355 -26.06 -0.39 -9.74
C LEU A 355 -26.42 -1.87 -9.67
N ASP A 356 -27.51 -2.26 -10.36
CA ASP A 356 -27.95 -3.66 -10.31
C ASP A 356 -27.06 -4.59 -11.13
N GLN A 357 -26.73 -4.17 -12.36
CA GLN A 357 -25.88 -4.94 -13.27
C GLN A 357 -25.32 -4.08 -14.40
N MET A 358 -24.24 -4.58 -15.02
CA MET A 358 -23.62 -3.96 -16.20
C MET A 358 -22.97 -5.01 -17.08
N ASP A 359 -23.00 -4.82 -18.39
CA ASP A 359 -22.19 -5.62 -19.32
C ASP A 359 -20.71 -5.26 -19.16
N GLY A 360 -19.85 -6.26 -19.08
CA GLY A 360 -18.41 -6.10 -19.06
C GLY A 360 -17.82 -5.82 -20.45
N LEU A 361 -16.50 -5.91 -20.56
CA LEU A 361 -15.79 -5.70 -21.84
C LEU A 361 -15.93 -6.89 -22.82
N GLY A 362 -16.43 -8.05 -22.35
CA GLY A 362 -16.68 -9.23 -23.16
C GLY A 362 -15.41 -9.93 -23.68
N LEU A 363 -14.26 -9.69 -23.08
CA LEU A 363 -12.98 -10.29 -23.47
C LEU A 363 -12.76 -11.68 -22.88
N LEU A 364 -13.46 -12.00 -21.78
CA LEU A 364 -13.50 -13.32 -21.15
C LEU A 364 -14.94 -13.87 -21.14
N ASP A 365 -15.08 -15.17 -21.36
CA ASP A 365 -16.37 -15.87 -21.18
C ASP A 365 -16.60 -16.16 -19.70
N VAL A 366 -16.91 -15.07 -18.96
CA VAL A 366 -17.09 -15.08 -17.51
C VAL A 366 -18.27 -14.18 -17.14
N GLU A 367 -19.08 -14.65 -16.18
CA GLU A 367 -20.09 -13.82 -15.51
C GLU A 367 -19.75 -13.71 -14.02
N THR A 368 -19.80 -12.50 -13.47
CA THR A 368 -19.52 -12.24 -12.07
C THR A 368 -20.79 -11.83 -11.33
N GLN A 369 -21.02 -12.46 -10.18
CA GLN A 369 -22.09 -12.08 -9.25
C GLN A 369 -21.49 -11.63 -7.93
N PHE A 370 -21.79 -10.41 -7.49
CA PHE A 370 -21.37 -9.91 -6.19
C PHE A 370 -22.17 -10.60 -5.07
N ALA A 371 -21.47 -10.92 -3.99
CA ALA A 371 -22.01 -11.51 -2.77
C ALA A 371 -21.78 -10.58 -1.58
N HIS A 372 -22.62 -10.70 -0.54
CA HIS A 372 -22.42 -9.93 0.70
C HIS A 372 -21.17 -10.37 1.48
N GLU A 373 -20.77 -11.61 1.28
CA GLU A 373 -19.58 -12.16 1.95
C GLU A 373 -18.31 -11.76 1.21
N LYS A 374 -17.37 -11.16 1.94
CA LYS A 374 -16.07 -10.77 1.43
C LYS A 374 -15.07 -11.90 1.63
N VAL A 375 -14.41 -12.29 0.56
CA VAL A 375 -13.26 -13.22 0.61
C VAL A 375 -12.02 -12.42 0.99
N THR A 376 -11.30 -12.89 2.03
CA THR A 376 -10.00 -12.35 2.45
C THR A 376 -9.11 -13.54 2.80
N THR A 377 -8.27 -13.98 1.88
CA THR A 377 -7.47 -15.20 2.06
C THR A 377 -6.08 -15.06 1.46
N ARG A 378 -5.07 -15.58 2.17
CA ARG A 378 -3.77 -15.88 1.53
C ARG A 378 -3.89 -17.17 0.74
N VAL A 379 -3.32 -17.14 -0.45
CA VAL A 379 -3.42 -18.26 -1.38
C VAL A 379 -2.04 -18.65 -1.90
N SER A 380 -1.87 -19.96 -2.15
CA SER A 380 -0.76 -20.44 -2.95
C SER A 380 -1.19 -21.66 -3.78
N GLY A 381 -0.51 -21.87 -4.90
CA GLY A 381 -0.81 -22.93 -5.87
C GLY A 381 0.09 -22.84 -7.08
N TYR A 382 -0.44 -23.24 -8.21
CA TYR A 382 0.31 -23.34 -9.45
C TYR A 382 -0.55 -22.89 -10.64
N CYS A 383 0.08 -22.31 -11.65
CA CYS A 383 -0.55 -22.15 -12.96
C CYS A 383 -1.04 -23.49 -13.49
N GLN A 384 -2.14 -23.48 -14.25
CA GLN A 384 -2.60 -24.67 -14.97
C GLN A 384 -1.56 -25.14 -16.00
N THR A 385 -1.63 -26.43 -16.37
CA THR A 385 -0.87 -26.98 -17.48
C THR A 385 -1.39 -26.46 -18.82
N ASP A 386 -0.55 -26.49 -19.86
CA ASP A 386 -0.91 -26.18 -21.24
C ASP A 386 -1.60 -24.82 -21.47
N LEU A 387 -1.18 -23.80 -20.71
CA LEU A 387 -1.68 -22.43 -20.90
C LEU A 387 -1.25 -21.87 -22.27
N PRO A 388 -2.18 -21.27 -23.04
CA PRO A 388 -1.88 -20.75 -24.37
C PRO A 388 -1.30 -19.32 -24.37
N GLY A 389 -0.84 -18.88 -25.55
CA GLY A 389 -0.52 -17.49 -25.85
C GLY A 389 0.54 -16.88 -24.97
N MET A 390 0.24 -15.72 -24.37
CA MET A 390 1.17 -15.00 -23.48
C MET A 390 1.55 -15.79 -22.21
N LEU A 391 0.85 -16.89 -21.92
CA LEU A 391 1.06 -17.72 -20.73
C LEU A 391 1.75 -19.06 -21.05
N ALA A 392 2.16 -19.31 -22.29
CA ALA A 392 2.65 -20.63 -22.74
C ALA A 392 3.82 -21.18 -21.89
N ASN A 393 4.72 -20.32 -21.42
CA ASN A 393 5.86 -20.73 -20.57
C ASN A 393 5.57 -20.58 -19.07
N CYS A 394 4.33 -20.22 -18.69
CA CYS A 394 3.93 -20.06 -17.30
C CYS A 394 3.32 -21.34 -16.70
N SER A 395 3.16 -22.42 -17.49
CA SER A 395 2.57 -23.68 -17.03
C SER A 395 3.29 -24.22 -15.79
N GLU A 396 2.51 -24.63 -14.78
CA GLU A 396 3.00 -25.18 -13.50
C GLU A 396 3.90 -24.25 -12.68
N GLN A 397 4.02 -22.95 -13.04
CA GLN A 397 4.73 -21.99 -12.20
C GLN A 397 4.01 -21.81 -10.86
N GLN A 398 4.80 -21.75 -9.79
CA GLN A 398 4.26 -21.50 -8.45
C GLN A 398 3.70 -20.08 -8.35
N LEU A 399 2.52 -19.99 -7.78
CA LEU A 399 1.83 -18.75 -7.47
C LEU A 399 1.67 -18.60 -5.96
N GLU A 400 1.80 -17.38 -5.50
CA GLU A 400 1.50 -17.00 -4.11
C GLU A 400 0.98 -15.57 -4.11
N GLY A 401 0.02 -15.30 -3.24
CA GLY A 401 -0.58 -13.98 -3.12
C GLY A 401 -1.73 -13.99 -2.13
N TYR A 402 -2.70 -13.13 -2.40
CA TYR A 402 -3.89 -13.05 -1.56
C TYR A 402 -5.11 -12.62 -2.40
N GLU A 403 -6.28 -12.98 -1.92
CA GLU A 403 -7.57 -12.59 -2.51
C GLU A 403 -8.30 -11.63 -1.55
N ILE A 404 -8.80 -10.51 -2.08
CA ILE A 404 -9.69 -9.58 -1.38
C ILE A 404 -10.79 -9.15 -2.35
N HIS A 405 -11.93 -9.83 -2.35
CA HIS A 405 -13.02 -9.51 -3.26
C HIS A 405 -14.40 -9.86 -2.69
N MET A 406 -15.46 -9.34 -3.30
CA MET A 406 -16.85 -9.61 -2.94
C MET A 406 -17.62 -10.34 -4.06
N GLY A 407 -17.04 -10.57 -5.21
CA GLY A 407 -17.66 -11.24 -6.34
C GLY A 407 -17.24 -12.70 -6.47
N VAL A 408 -18.12 -13.50 -7.03
CA VAL A 408 -17.85 -14.86 -7.50
C VAL A 408 -17.98 -14.88 -9.01
N SER A 409 -16.94 -15.32 -9.71
CA SER A 409 -16.90 -15.41 -11.17
C SER A 409 -17.12 -16.83 -11.64
N HIS A 410 -18.05 -17.00 -12.58
CA HIS A 410 -18.39 -18.28 -13.20
C HIS A 410 -17.88 -18.31 -14.63
N LEU A 411 -17.12 -19.34 -14.96
CA LEU A 411 -16.55 -19.52 -16.29
C LEU A 411 -17.58 -20.16 -17.23
N GLY A 412 -17.70 -19.59 -18.43
CA GLY A 412 -18.40 -20.20 -19.56
C GLY A 412 -17.48 -21.14 -20.35
N ALA A 413 -18.01 -21.77 -21.38
CA ALA A 413 -17.30 -22.75 -22.19
C ALA A 413 -16.09 -22.18 -23.00
N GLY A 414 -16.06 -20.87 -23.21
CA GLY A 414 -15.00 -20.17 -23.94
C GLY A 414 -13.85 -19.70 -23.06
N ALA A 415 -13.83 -20.05 -21.78
CA ALA A 415 -12.75 -19.72 -20.86
C ALA A 415 -12.25 -20.97 -20.12
N THR A 416 -10.96 -21.01 -19.82
CA THR A 416 -10.35 -22.06 -19.00
C THR A 416 -9.79 -21.46 -17.72
N PRO A 417 -9.73 -22.21 -16.59
CA PRO A 417 -9.12 -21.73 -15.36
C PRO A 417 -7.65 -21.34 -15.58
N PHE A 418 -7.19 -20.30 -14.91
CA PHE A 418 -5.79 -19.87 -14.94
C PHE A 418 -4.92 -20.68 -13.98
N ALA A 419 -5.38 -20.88 -12.76
CA ALA A 419 -4.59 -21.48 -11.69
C ALA A 419 -5.36 -22.56 -10.92
N CYS A 420 -4.60 -23.49 -10.35
CA CYS A 420 -5.04 -24.43 -9.33
C CYS A 420 -4.41 -24.00 -8.01
N LEU A 421 -5.21 -23.50 -7.10
CA LEU A 421 -4.78 -23.10 -5.76
C LEU A 421 -4.90 -24.30 -4.82
N THR A 422 -3.92 -24.49 -3.94
CA THR A 422 -3.77 -25.68 -3.09
C THR A 422 -3.69 -25.38 -1.60
N LEU A 423 -3.44 -24.10 -1.24
CA LEU A 423 -3.42 -23.65 0.15
C LEU A 423 -4.27 -22.40 0.31
N ARG A 424 -5.09 -22.38 1.36
CA ARG A 424 -5.87 -21.24 1.83
C ARG A 424 -5.51 -20.94 3.29
N ASN A 425 -4.93 -19.78 3.57
CA ASN A 425 -4.43 -19.40 4.90
C ASN A 425 -3.55 -20.49 5.55
N GLY A 426 -2.69 -21.14 4.74
CA GLY A 426 -1.81 -22.22 5.18
C GLY A 426 -2.47 -23.60 5.34
N GLN A 427 -3.78 -23.72 5.12
CA GLN A 427 -4.51 -24.99 5.18
C GLN A 427 -4.67 -25.56 3.76
N ALA A 428 -4.52 -26.88 3.63
CA ALA A 428 -4.70 -27.57 2.36
C ALA A 428 -6.17 -27.53 1.92
N GLU A 429 -6.42 -26.84 0.81
CA GLU A 429 -7.71 -26.73 0.15
C GLU A 429 -7.44 -26.54 -1.34
N GLN A 430 -8.22 -27.22 -2.21
CA GLN A 430 -8.02 -27.15 -3.65
C GLN A 430 -9.22 -26.48 -4.32
N TRP A 431 -8.93 -25.41 -5.10
CA TRP A 431 -9.91 -24.73 -5.95
C TRP A 431 -9.20 -24.10 -7.15
N VAL A 432 -9.97 -23.58 -8.10
CA VAL A 432 -9.44 -22.90 -9.27
C VAL A 432 -9.61 -21.38 -9.13
N ASP A 433 -8.62 -20.63 -9.63
CA ASP A 433 -8.70 -19.18 -9.76
C ASP A 433 -8.54 -18.74 -11.20
N GLY A 434 -9.23 -17.65 -11.49
CA GLY A 434 -9.06 -16.88 -12.70
C GLY A 434 -9.62 -17.53 -13.94
N ALA A 435 -9.38 -16.87 -15.07
CA ALA A 435 -9.81 -17.32 -16.40
C ALA A 435 -8.83 -16.86 -17.48
N VAL A 436 -8.64 -17.71 -18.46
CA VAL A 436 -7.87 -17.45 -19.68
C VAL A 436 -8.76 -17.69 -20.88
N ASN A 437 -8.76 -16.81 -21.89
CA ASN A 437 -9.45 -17.05 -23.14
C ASN A 437 -8.72 -18.09 -23.99
N THR A 438 -9.39 -18.66 -24.98
CA THR A 438 -8.86 -19.74 -25.83
C THR A 438 -7.57 -19.36 -26.59
N ALA A 439 -7.34 -18.09 -26.87
CA ALA A 439 -6.15 -17.59 -27.53
C ALA A 439 -4.97 -17.35 -26.57
N GLY A 440 -5.22 -17.33 -25.26
CA GLY A 440 -4.21 -16.96 -24.25
C GLY A 440 -3.76 -15.50 -24.32
N SER A 441 -4.59 -14.62 -24.88
CA SER A 441 -4.34 -13.18 -24.99
C SER A 441 -5.03 -12.37 -23.92
N VAL A 442 -5.93 -13.00 -23.13
CA VAL A 442 -6.63 -12.35 -22.01
C VAL A 442 -6.55 -13.26 -20.79
N LEU A 443 -6.10 -12.68 -19.67
CA LEU A 443 -6.03 -13.32 -18.36
C LEU A 443 -6.82 -12.48 -17.35
N GLY A 444 -7.63 -13.13 -16.54
CA GLY A 444 -8.22 -12.57 -15.33
C GLY A 444 -7.87 -13.40 -14.11
N SER A 445 -7.58 -12.76 -12.96
CA SER A 445 -7.28 -13.44 -11.70
C SER A 445 -7.75 -12.61 -10.52
N TYR A 446 -8.13 -13.26 -9.42
CA TYR A 446 -8.37 -12.60 -8.13
C TYR A 446 -7.12 -12.42 -7.29
N ILE A 447 -6.01 -13.03 -7.67
CA ILE A 447 -4.76 -13.02 -6.91
C ILE A 447 -4.11 -11.64 -6.99
N HIS A 448 -4.03 -10.95 -5.85
CA HIS A 448 -3.16 -9.81 -5.62
C HIS A 448 -1.75 -10.30 -5.28
N GLY A 449 -0.71 -9.52 -5.69
CA GLY A 449 0.69 -9.95 -5.59
C GLY A 449 1.07 -11.01 -6.62
N LEU A 450 0.27 -11.20 -7.66
CA LEU A 450 0.51 -12.19 -8.73
C LEU A 450 1.90 -12.09 -9.35
N PHE A 451 2.42 -10.86 -9.47
CA PHE A 451 3.71 -10.59 -10.10
C PHE A 451 4.90 -10.62 -9.13
N ASP A 452 4.69 -10.83 -7.83
CA ASP A 452 5.76 -10.85 -6.82
C ASP A 452 6.65 -12.09 -6.97
N ARG A 453 6.11 -13.18 -7.55
CA ARG A 453 6.86 -14.40 -7.82
C ARG A 453 7.68 -14.29 -9.10
N HIS A 454 9.00 -14.26 -8.93
CA HIS A 454 9.99 -14.03 -9.97
C HIS A 454 9.82 -14.93 -11.19
N HIS A 455 9.64 -16.25 -11.00
CA HIS A 455 9.56 -17.22 -12.10
C HIS A 455 8.33 -16.99 -12.99
N PHE A 456 7.14 -16.79 -12.40
CA PHE A 456 5.94 -16.47 -13.15
C PHE A 456 6.10 -15.17 -13.94
N THR A 457 6.54 -14.13 -13.26
CA THR A 457 6.71 -12.78 -13.84
C THR A 457 7.71 -12.82 -14.99
N ARG A 458 8.85 -13.49 -14.81
CA ARG A 458 9.84 -13.57 -15.88
C ARG A 458 9.34 -14.39 -17.07
N ALA A 459 8.68 -15.53 -16.85
CA ALA A 459 8.09 -16.31 -17.92
C ALA A 459 7.07 -15.52 -18.74
N LEU A 460 6.18 -14.78 -18.08
CA LEU A 460 5.21 -13.89 -18.73
C LEU A 460 5.92 -12.83 -19.58
N LEU A 461 6.91 -12.12 -19.02
CA LEU A 461 7.62 -11.07 -19.72
C LEU A 461 8.42 -11.60 -20.91
N ASP A 462 9.01 -12.78 -20.81
CA ASP A 462 9.73 -13.42 -21.91
C ASP A 462 8.80 -13.85 -23.04
N ASN A 463 7.57 -14.29 -22.73
CA ASN A 463 6.55 -14.53 -23.74
C ASN A 463 6.14 -13.25 -24.47
N LEU A 464 5.99 -12.12 -23.75
CA LEU A 464 5.73 -10.82 -24.38
C LEU A 464 6.90 -10.37 -25.27
N ARG A 465 8.15 -10.57 -24.84
CA ARG A 465 9.34 -10.30 -25.65
C ARG A 465 9.35 -11.15 -26.92
N GLN A 466 9.06 -12.43 -26.80
CA GLN A 466 8.95 -13.34 -27.95
C GLN A 466 7.87 -12.90 -28.94
N GLY A 467 6.72 -12.44 -28.44
CA GLY A 467 5.64 -11.84 -29.25
C GLY A 467 6.11 -10.62 -30.07
N LYS A 468 7.08 -9.86 -29.57
CA LYS A 468 7.76 -8.74 -30.28
C LYS A 468 8.92 -9.18 -31.18
N GLY A 469 9.25 -10.49 -31.24
CA GLY A 469 10.42 -10.98 -31.96
C GLY A 469 11.75 -10.73 -31.23
N LEU A 470 11.70 -10.43 -29.92
CA LEU A 470 12.89 -10.23 -29.08
C LEU A 470 13.29 -11.55 -28.42
N PRO A 471 14.58 -11.79 -28.15
CA PRO A 471 15.03 -12.94 -27.36
C PRO A 471 14.53 -12.84 -25.92
N ALA A 472 14.51 -13.97 -25.20
CA ALA A 472 14.34 -13.96 -23.74
C ALA A 472 15.36 -13.02 -23.08
N PHE A 473 15.01 -12.49 -21.93
CA PHE A 473 15.89 -11.56 -21.21
C PHE A 473 17.12 -12.32 -20.66
N ASP A 474 18.31 -11.85 -21.03
CA ASP A 474 19.60 -12.46 -20.65
C ASP A 474 20.36 -11.66 -19.57
N GLY A 475 19.76 -10.59 -19.07
CA GLY A 475 20.33 -9.76 -17.99
C GLY A 475 20.07 -10.34 -16.60
N VAL A 476 20.53 -9.61 -15.59
CA VAL A 476 20.26 -9.95 -14.19
C VAL A 476 18.76 -9.73 -13.92
N THR A 477 18.11 -10.82 -13.59
CA THR A 477 16.69 -10.80 -13.21
C THR A 477 16.54 -10.36 -11.75
N LEU A 478 15.46 -9.68 -11.44
CA LEU A 478 15.21 -9.12 -10.12
C LEU A 478 14.16 -9.96 -9.38
N ASP A 479 14.53 -10.53 -8.24
CA ASP A 479 13.58 -11.03 -7.26
C ASP A 479 13.04 -9.85 -6.44
N TYR A 480 11.73 -9.59 -6.54
CA TYR A 480 11.14 -8.40 -5.93
C TYR A 480 11.19 -8.43 -4.40
N ALA A 481 11.08 -9.61 -3.79
CA ALA A 481 11.15 -9.76 -2.34
C ALA A 481 12.57 -9.41 -1.82
N GLU A 482 13.62 -9.93 -2.49
CA GLU A 482 15.00 -9.59 -2.16
C GLU A 482 15.30 -8.12 -2.42
N HIS A 483 14.84 -7.58 -3.56
CA HIS A 483 14.99 -6.16 -3.89
C HIS A 483 14.40 -5.27 -2.80
N LYS A 484 13.19 -5.56 -2.34
CA LYS A 484 12.53 -4.81 -1.27
C LYS A 484 13.32 -4.84 0.03
N GLN A 485 13.89 -5.99 0.43
CA GLN A 485 14.75 -6.07 1.61
C GLN A 485 16.00 -5.19 1.48
N GLN A 486 16.62 -5.17 0.30
CA GLN A 486 17.76 -4.28 0.03
C GLN A 486 17.37 -2.81 0.11
N GLN A 487 16.18 -2.44 -0.39
CA GLN A 487 15.68 -1.06 -0.30
C GLN A 487 15.42 -0.63 1.15
N PHE A 488 14.95 -1.52 2.02
CA PHE A 488 14.83 -1.25 3.46
C PHE A 488 16.21 -1.01 4.11
N ASP A 489 17.23 -1.80 3.74
CA ASP A 489 18.58 -1.60 4.26
C ASP A 489 19.18 -0.27 3.80
N ILE A 490 18.99 0.11 2.53
CA ILE A 490 19.38 1.42 2.00
C ILE A 490 18.66 2.55 2.76
N LEU A 491 17.36 2.43 2.99
CA LEU A 491 16.61 3.42 3.76
C LEU A 491 17.15 3.58 5.18
N ALA A 492 17.41 2.46 5.88
CA ALA A 492 17.96 2.48 7.23
C ALA A 492 19.33 3.16 7.27
N GLU A 493 20.21 2.85 6.30
CA GLU A 493 21.52 3.47 6.19
C GLU A 493 21.42 4.99 5.95
N GLN A 494 20.55 5.41 5.03
CA GLN A 494 20.33 6.83 4.77
C GLN A 494 19.78 7.56 6.01
N MET A 495 18.86 6.93 6.75
CA MET A 495 18.34 7.52 7.99
C MET A 495 19.44 7.64 9.06
N ARG A 496 20.33 6.65 9.22
CA ARG A 496 21.45 6.73 10.16
C ARG A 496 22.44 7.85 9.82
N GLN A 497 22.63 8.16 8.54
CA GLN A 497 23.50 9.23 8.09
C GLN A 497 22.92 10.62 8.30
N HIS A 498 21.59 10.76 8.29
CA HIS A 498 20.91 12.06 8.23
C HIS A 498 20.02 12.38 9.43
N ILE A 499 19.77 11.42 10.31
CA ILE A 499 18.96 11.56 11.53
C ILE A 499 19.78 11.09 12.74
N ASP A 500 19.69 11.82 13.84
CA ASP A 500 20.31 11.46 15.12
C ASP A 500 19.52 10.34 15.82
N ILE A 501 19.76 9.09 15.36
CA ILE A 501 19.06 7.89 15.86
C ILE A 501 19.37 7.65 17.35
N ASP A 502 20.62 7.91 17.78
CA ASP A 502 21.03 7.73 19.18
C ASP A 502 20.28 8.68 20.10
N LYS A 503 20.05 9.91 19.64
CA LYS A 503 19.25 10.89 20.38
C LYS A 503 17.76 10.48 20.45
N ILE A 504 17.20 9.94 19.36
CA ILE A 504 15.84 9.38 19.36
C ILE A 504 15.73 8.27 20.41
N LEU A 505 16.64 7.32 20.42
CA LEU A 505 16.65 6.21 21.39
C LEU A 505 16.81 6.73 22.84
N THR A 506 17.65 7.74 23.02
CA THR A 506 17.82 8.41 24.33
C THR A 506 16.53 9.08 24.79
N LEU A 507 15.84 9.80 23.90
CA LEU A 507 14.55 10.45 24.20
C LEU A 507 13.50 9.41 24.61
N MET A 508 13.41 8.27 23.93
CA MET A 508 12.49 7.19 24.28
C MET A 508 12.78 6.63 25.68
N LYS A 509 14.05 6.36 25.99
CA LYS A 509 14.49 5.85 27.30
C LYS A 509 14.23 6.85 28.42
N THR A 510 14.54 8.13 28.21
CA THR A 510 14.32 9.20 29.20
C THR A 510 12.82 9.35 29.47
N HIS A 511 11.98 9.39 28.44
CA HIS A 511 10.54 9.50 28.60
C HIS A 511 9.96 8.34 29.41
N GLN A 512 10.45 7.11 29.18
CA GLN A 512 10.03 5.94 29.96
C GLN A 512 10.47 6.02 31.44
N GLN A 513 11.68 6.53 31.71
CA GLN A 513 12.19 6.71 33.08
C GLN A 513 11.39 7.74 33.87
N GLU A 514 11.02 8.86 33.22
CA GLU A 514 10.16 9.90 33.83
C GLU A 514 8.79 9.36 34.23
N ARG A 515 8.27 8.37 33.47
CA ARG A 515 7.00 7.69 33.76
C ARG A 515 7.10 6.75 34.98
N ALA A 516 8.27 6.14 35.21
CA ALA A 516 8.47 5.16 36.28
C ALA A 516 8.69 5.83 37.66
N GLN A 517 8.90 7.14 37.70
CA GLN A 517 8.99 7.98 38.90
C GLN A 517 7.64 8.57 39.27
#